data_ab54c304af1c075a882d8bab4af3a21f
#
_entry.id   ab54c304af1c075a882d8bab4af3a21f
#
_cell.length_a   1.000
_cell.length_b   1.000
_cell.length_c   1.000
_cell.angle_alpha   90.00
_cell.angle_beta   90.00
_cell.angle_gamma   90.00
#
_symmetry.space_group_name_H-M   'P 1'
#
loop_
_entity.id
_entity.type
_entity.pdbx_description
1 polymer ?
#
loop_
_entity_poly.entity_id
_entity_poly.type
_entity_poly.pdbx_seq_one_letter_code
_entity_poly.pdbx_strand_id
1 'polypeptide(L)'
;MNSSLQGQVALVTGASRGIGAAIADMLANRGARVFGTATNESGVAAIQGRNIDGLTGLVLNVNDLDDVSSVLAAIGTQASAPSILVNNAGITRDQLLMRMSEDDWEMVLDTNLRSVYRLSKACLRGMMKARQGRIINISSVVGSMGNAGQANYAAAKAGMMGFTRSLAREVGSRGITVNVVAPGFIDTDMTRELNETQREAMLKDIPLNRLGEASEIAEAVSFLASSAAAYITGQTLHVNGGMYVT
;
A
#
# COMPACT_ATOMS: atom_id res chain seq x y z
N MET A 1 10.01 -19.42 -9.51
CA MET A 1 11.31 -18.82 -9.15
C MET A 1 11.04 -17.77 -8.09
N ASN A 2 11.50 -17.95 -6.85
CA ASN A 2 11.38 -16.93 -5.81
C ASN A 2 12.32 -15.77 -6.19
N SER A 3 11.76 -14.64 -6.61
CA SER A 3 12.52 -13.42 -6.87
C SER A 3 13.09 -12.92 -5.56
N SER A 4 14.39 -13.09 -5.33
CA SER A 4 15.07 -12.62 -4.14
C SER A 4 15.06 -11.09 -4.10
N LEU A 5 14.75 -10.52 -2.92
CA LEU A 5 14.85 -9.09 -2.63
C LEU A 5 16.06 -8.77 -1.76
N GLN A 6 17.04 -9.66 -1.74
CA GLN A 6 18.30 -9.51 -1.00
C GLN A 6 18.94 -8.15 -1.29
N GLY A 7 19.37 -7.45 -0.24
CA GLY A 7 20.00 -6.13 -0.35
C GLY A 7 19.03 -4.97 -0.63
N GLN A 8 17.74 -5.23 -0.81
CA GLN A 8 16.73 -4.17 -0.94
C GLN A 8 16.29 -3.69 0.45
N VAL A 9 15.98 -2.40 0.55
CA VAL A 9 15.39 -1.79 1.75
C VAL A 9 13.97 -1.35 1.41
N ALA A 10 13.00 -1.85 2.15
CA ALA A 10 11.59 -1.57 1.94
C ALA A 10 10.99 -0.74 3.10
N LEU A 11 10.21 0.27 2.78
CA LEU A 11 9.32 0.98 3.70
C LEU A 11 7.88 0.59 3.36
N VAL A 12 7.16 0.02 4.33
CA VAL A 12 5.76 -0.40 4.20
C VAL A 12 4.91 0.35 5.22
N THR A 13 3.99 1.19 4.76
CA THR A 13 3.12 1.94 5.67
C THR A 13 1.89 1.15 6.07
N GLY A 14 1.44 1.31 7.35
CA GLY A 14 0.29 0.59 7.87
C GLY A 14 0.50 -0.92 7.95
N ALA A 15 1.68 -1.35 8.45
CA ALA A 15 2.13 -2.74 8.46
C ALA A 15 1.76 -3.54 9.72
N SER A 16 0.93 -2.98 10.62
CA SER A 16 0.60 -3.66 11.88
C SER A 16 -0.38 -4.83 11.73
N ARG A 17 -1.23 -4.82 10.69
CA ARG A 17 -2.26 -5.84 10.44
C ARG A 17 -2.65 -5.93 8.96
N GLY A 18 -3.48 -6.92 8.63
CA GLY A 18 -4.14 -7.06 7.33
C GLY A 18 -3.16 -7.13 6.15
N ILE A 19 -3.50 -6.44 5.07
CA ILE A 19 -2.71 -6.42 3.83
C ILE A 19 -1.29 -5.90 4.08
N GLY A 20 -1.14 -4.82 4.85
CA GLY A 20 0.18 -4.24 5.13
C GLY A 20 1.09 -5.17 5.91
N ALA A 21 0.55 -5.95 6.85
CA ALA A 21 1.30 -6.97 7.58
C ALA A 21 1.78 -8.07 6.62
N ALA A 22 0.87 -8.63 5.82
CA ALA A 22 1.20 -9.67 4.86
C ALA A 22 2.27 -9.22 3.84
N ILE A 23 2.19 -7.97 3.39
CA ILE A 23 3.20 -7.38 2.49
C ILE A 23 4.55 -7.29 3.20
N ALA A 24 4.60 -6.74 4.41
CA ALA A 24 5.85 -6.58 5.15
C ALA A 24 6.52 -7.92 5.41
N ASP A 25 5.74 -8.92 5.83
CA ASP A 25 6.21 -10.28 6.08
C ASP A 25 6.75 -10.94 4.79
N MET A 26 6.01 -10.83 3.70
CA MET A 26 6.41 -11.39 2.41
C MET A 26 7.71 -10.79 1.90
N LEU A 27 7.87 -9.46 1.96
CA LEU A 27 9.09 -8.79 1.51
C LEU A 27 10.29 -9.19 2.38
N ALA A 28 10.12 -9.29 3.70
CA ALA A 28 11.17 -9.72 4.63
C ALA A 28 11.56 -11.19 4.38
N ASN A 29 10.59 -12.09 4.24
CA ASN A 29 10.84 -13.51 3.92
C ASN A 29 11.52 -13.72 2.55
N ARG A 30 11.44 -12.73 1.66
CA ARG A 30 12.17 -12.71 0.37
C ARG A 30 13.54 -12.02 0.46
N GLY A 31 14.01 -11.68 1.66
CA GLY A 31 15.35 -11.18 1.95
C GLY A 31 15.49 -9.65 1.92
N ALA A 32 14.40 -8.88 1.81
CA ALA A 32 14.46 -7.44 1.99
C ALA A 32 14.62 -7.06 3.46
N ARG A 33 15.34 -5.97 3.73
CA ARG A 33 15.27 -5.30 5.02
C ARG A 33 14.06 -4.40 5.04
N VAL A 34 13.05 -4.73 5.87
CA VAL A 34 11.74 -4.10 5.87
C VAL A 34 11.56 -3.23 7.10
N PHE A 35 11.16 -1.98 6.89
CA PHE A 35 10.67 -1.08 7.90
C PHE A 35 9.15 -0.95 7.74
N GLY A 36 8.42 -1.65 8.62
CA GLY A 36 6.97 -1.57 8.68
C GLY A 36 6.54 -0.47 9.63
N THR A 37 5.50 0.31 9.29
CA THR A 37 5.05 1.38 10.17
C THR A 37 3.64 1.19 10.70
N ALA A 38 3.41 1.77 11.88
CA ALA A 38 2.11 1.88 12.54
C ALA A 38 1.96 3.28 13.15
N THR A 39 0.74 3.68 13.47
CA THR A 39 0.46 5.03 14.03
C THR A 39 0.79 5.16 15.51
N ASN A 40 1.09 4.05 16.21
CA ASN A 40 1.36 4.03 17.64
C ASN A 40 2.24 2.85 18.05
N GLU A 41 2.73 2.87 19.27
CA GLU A 41 3.63 1.86 19.84
C GLU A 41 2.99 0.46 19.92
N SER A 42 1.69 0.35 20.15
CA SER A 42 1.02 -0.97 20.14
C SER A 42 1.05 -1.63 18.77
N GLY A 43 0.88 -0.84 17.71
CA GLY A 43 1.02 -1.31 16.34
C GLY A 43 2.47 -1.68 16.00
N VAL A 44 3.46 -0.95 16.52
CA VAL A 44 4.89 -1.31 16.41
C VAL A 44 5.17 -2.62 17.12
N ALA A 45 4.65 -2.80 18.34
CA ALA A 45 4.78 -4.06 19.09
C ALA A 45 4.16 -5.25 18.31
N ALA A 46 3.02 -5.04 17.63
CA ALA A 46 2.42 -6.07 16.78
C ALA A 46 3.30 -6.41 15.56
N ILE A 47 4.02 -5.43 14.99
CA ILE A 47 4.99 -5.68 13.91
C ILE A 47 6.17 -6.50 14.43
N GLN A 48 6.76 -6.10 15.53
CA GLN A 48 7.93 -6.76 16.12
C GLN A 48 7.60 -8.16 16.66
N GLY A 49 6.41 -8.33 17.24
CA GLY A 49 5.95 -9.61 17.80
C GLY A 49 5.81 -10.74 16.77
N ARG A 50 5.85 -10.44 15.47
CA ARG A 50 5.90 -11.46 14.42
C ARG A 50 7.25 -12.17 14.31
N ASN A 51 8.30 -11.62 14.91
CA ASN A 51 9.64 -12.20 14.99
C ASN A 51 10.21 -12.65 13.63
N ILE A 52 10.05 -11.83 12.60
CA ILE A 52 10.55 -12.08 11.24
C ILE A 52 11.90 -11.38 11.07
N ASP A 53 12.91 -12.12 10.66
CA ASP A 53 14.23 -11.59 10.38
C ASP A 53 14.17 -10.48 9.30
N GLY A 54 14.85 -9.37 9.56
CA GLY A 54 14.87 -8.24 8.65
C GLY A 54 13.66 -7.32 8.73
N LEU A 55 12.66 -7.59 9.60
CA LEU A 55 11.51 -6.73 9.82
C LEU A 55 11.68 -5.86 11.08
N THR A 56 11.55 -4.55 10.92
CA THR A 56 11.63 -3.56 12.01
C THR A 56 10.36 -2.71 12.03
N GLY A 57 9.76 -2.51 13.20
CA GLY A 57 8.61 -1.63 13.39
C GLY A 57 9.03 -0.20 13.72
N LEU A 58 8.35 0.79 13.15
CA LEU A 58 8.53 2.22 13.44
C LEU A 58 7.17 2.92 13.60
N VAL A 59 7.10 3.92 14.48
CA VAL A 59 5.92 4.80 14.56
C VAL A 59 5.96 5.79 13.40
N LEU A 60 4.83 5.97 12.72
CA LEU A 60 4.67 6.95 11.64
C LEU A 60 3.21 7.38 11.52
N ASN A 61 2.95 8.65 11.73
CA ASN A 61 1.76 9.31 11.21
C ASN A 61 2.04 9.79 9.77
N VAL A 62 1.46 9.17 8.77
CA VAL A 62 1.69 9.50 7.35
C VAL A 62 1.22 10.91 6.97
N ASN A 63 0.42 11.56 7.82
CA ASN A 63 -0.06 12.92 7.62
C ASN A 63 0.89 13.97 8.22
N ASP A 64 1.88 13.56 9.00
CA ASP A 64 2.85 14.44 9.60
C ASP A 64 4.18 14.42 8.81
N LEU A 65 4.65 15.61 8.39
CA LEU A 65 5.88 15.74 7.60
C LEU A 65 7.15 15.52 8.43
N ASP A 66 7.09 15.90 9.71
CA ASP A 66 8.22 15.73 10.61
C ASP A 66 8.40 14.25 10.97
N ASP A 67 7.29 13.52 11.18
CA ASP A 67 7.30 12.07 11.35
C ASP A 67 7.90 11.37 10.12
N VAL A 68 7.47 11.75 8.90
CA VAL A 68 8.02 11.19 7.66
C VAL A 68 9.53 11.41 7.58
N SER A 69 9.99 12.62 7.89
CA SER A 69 11.42 12.96 7.88
C SER A 69 12.21 12.18 8.92
N SER A 70 11.67 12.05 10.12
CA SER A 70 12.26 11.32 11.23
C SER A 70 12.38 9.83 10.95
N VAL A 71 11.35 9.21 10.38
CA VAL A 71 11.37 7.79 9.98
C VAL A 71 12.42 7.54 8.90
N LEU A 72 12.51 8.39 7.88
CA LEU A 72 13.53 8.23 6.84
C LEU A 72 14.95 8.42 7.38
N ALA A 73 15.16 9.35 8.33
CA ALA A 73 16.44 9.51 9.02
C ALA A 73 16.77 8.25 9.85
N ALA A 74 15.81 7.72 10.63
CA ALA A 74 15.98 6.50 11.41
C ALA A 74 16.33 5.28 10.52
N ILE A 75 15.69 5.15 9.35
CA ILE A 75 16.05 4.13 8.37
C ILE A 75 17.49 4.34 7.89
N GLY A 76 17.86 5.58 7.57
CA GLY A 76 19.20 5.94 7.09
C GLY A 76 20.36 5.64 8.06
N THR A 77 20.07 5.55 9.38
CA THR A 77 21.07 5.14 10.39
C THR A 77 21.26 3.63 10.48
N GLN A 78 20.26 2.86 10.05
CA GLN A 78 20.22 1.40 10.19
C GLN A 78 20.46 0.66 8.86
N ALA A 79 20.18 1.34 7.73
CA ALA A 79 20.26 0.77 6.38
C ALA A 79 20.51 1.86 5.34
N SER A 80 20.53 1.50 4.06
CA SER A 80 20.46 2.48 2.96
C SER A 80 19.06 3.11 2.87
N ALA A 81 18.95 4.20 2.10
CA ALA A 81 17.64 4.77 1.78
C ALA A 81 16.71 3.72 1.15
N PRO A 82 15.38 3.79 1.40
CA PRO A 82 14.43 2.84 0.85
C PRO A 82 14.51 2.77 -0.68
N SER A 83 14.74 1.57 -1.20
CA SER A 83 14.66 1.24 -2.63
C SER A 83 13.26 0.72 -3.02
N ILE A 84 12.46 0.32 -2.04
CA ILE A 84 11.06 -0.09 -2.19
C ILE A 84 10.21 0.75 -1.24
N LEU A 85 9.18 1.40 -1.76
CA LEU A 85 8.14 2.08 -0.99
C LEU A 85 6.80 1.43 -1.29
N VAL A 86 6.11 0.96 -0.24
CA VAL A 86 4.74 0.47 -0.32
C VAL A 86 3.83 1.41 0.46
N ASN A 87 3.06 2.21 -0.26
CA ASN A 87 2.03 3.08 0.31
C ASN A 87 0.75 2.27 0.51
N ASN A 88 0.61 1.69 1.71
CA ASN A 88 -0.54 0.86 2.09
C ASN A 88 -1.42 1.52 3.16
N ALA A 89 -0.89 2.40 4.00
CA ALA A 89 -1.69 3.08 5.01
C ALA A 89 -2.92 3.76 4.39
N GLY A 90 -4.06 3.58 5.03
CA GLY A 90 -5.32 4.16 4.55
C GLY A 90 -6.44 3.98 5.58
N ILE A 91 -7.46 4.80 5.43
CA ILE A 91 -8.68 4.79 6.25
C ILE A 91 -9.91 4.89 5.36
N THR A 92 -11.06 4.49 5.91
CA THR A 92 -12.38 4.79 5.37
C THR A 92 -13.17 5.67 6.34
N ARG A 93 -14.03 6.51 5.81
CA ARG A 93 -15.06 7.27 6.53
C ARG A 93 -16.30 7.26 5.63
N ASP A 94 -17.04 6.17 5.74
CA ASP A 94 -18.13 5.87 4.81
C ASP A 94 -19.40 6.62 5.23
N GLN A 95 -19.93 7.43 4.33
CA GLN A 95 -21.16 8.17 4.50
C GLN A 95 -21.73 8.58 3.14
N LEU A 96 -23.07 8.56 3.00
CA LEU A 96 -23.72 9.11 1.80
C LEU A 96 -23.32 10.57 1.62
N LEU A 97 -23.08 11.00 0.39
CA LEU A 97 -22.53 12.33 0.07
C LEU A 97 -23.30 13.48 0.74
N MET A 98 -24.64 13.40 0.80
CA MET A 98 -25.47 14.42 1.45
C MET A 98 -25.26 14.57 2.97
N ARG A 99 -24.62 13.60 3.61
CA ARG A 99 -24.34 13.58 5.06
C ARG A 99 -22.86 13.56 5.37
N MET A 100 -22.01 13.45 4.35
CA MET A 100 -20.56 13.42 4.51
C MET A 100 -20.08 14.79 4.99
N SER A 101 -19.34 14.78 6.11
CA SER A 101 -18.73 16.02 6.62
C SER A 101 -17.48 16.38 5.80
N GLU A 102 -17.12 17.66 5.80
CA GLU A 102 -15.87 18.15 5.21
C GLU A 102 -14.66 17.49 5.90
N ASP A 103 -14.71 17.32 7.23
CA ASP A 103 -13.66 16.67 8.00
C ASP A 103 -13.44 15.20 7.56
N ASP A 104 -14.51 14.43 7.32
CA ASP A 104 -14.39 13.06 6.84
C ASP A 104 -13.82 13.00 5.41
N TRP A 105 -14.21 13.96 4.57
CA TRP A 105 -13.67 14.11 3.22
C TRP A 105 -12.16 14.38 3.26
N GLU A 106 -11.75 15.44 3.96
CA GLU A 106 -10.34 15.86 4.05
C GLU A 106 -9.48 14.78 4.72
N MET A 107 -9.94 14.16 5.80
CA MET A 107 -9.21 13.12 6.49
C MET A 107 -8.90 11.93 5.58
N VAL A 108 -9.86 11.50 4.75
CA VAL A 108 -9.68 10.40 3.81
C VAL A 108 -8.73 10.80 2.69
N LEU A 109 -8.87 12.00 2.12
CA LEU A 109 -7.96 12.49 1.07
C LEU A 109 -6.53 12.67 1.60
N ASP A 110 -6.38 13.22 2.79
CA ASP A 110 -5.07 13.42 3.40
C ASP A 110 -4.35 12.09 3.64
N THR A 111 -5.06 11.13 4.25
CA THR A 111 -4.45 9.84 4.60
C THR A 111 -4.24 8.95 3.39
N ASN A 112 -5.19 8.90 2.44
CA ASN A 112 -5.12 7.91 1.35
C ASN A 112 -4.47 8.45 0.07
N LEU A 113 -4.34 9.77 -0.10
CA LEU A 113 -3.79 10.37 -1.32
C LEU A 113 -2.64 11.33 -1.03
N ARG A 114 -2.82 12.33 -0.16
CA ARG A 114 -1.77 13.31 0.14
C ARG A 114 -0.55 12.66 0.77
N SER A 115 -0.74 11.66 1.63
CA SER A 115 0.35 10.88 2.22
C SER A 115 1.19 10.16 1.16
N VAL A 116 0.55 9.60 0.13
CA VAL A 116 1.22 8.92 -0.99
C VAL A 116 2.16 9.87 -1.73
N TYR A 117 1.69 11.10 -2.00
CA TYR A 117 2.53 12.15 -2.57
C TYR A 117 3.72 12.46 -1.65
N ARG A 118 3.49 12.68 -0.35
CA ARG A 118 4.52 13.06 0.62
C ARG A 118 5.62 12.00 0.74
N LEU A 119 5.23 10.75 0.95
CA LEU A 119 6.16 9.63 1.09
C LEU A 119 6.92 9.34 -0.20
N SER A 120 6.22 9.36 -1.35
CA SER A 120 6.88 9.19 -2.65
C SER A 120 7.93 10.27 -2.86
N LYS A 121 7.59 11.55 -2.67
CA LYS A 121 8.52 12.68 -2.79
C LYS A 121 9.74 12.53 -1.88
N ALA A 122 9.53 12.12 -0.63
CA ALA A 122 10.59 11.96 0.36
C ALA A 122 11.56 10.81 -0.01
N CYS A 123 11.06 9.68 -0.53
CA CYS A 123 11.89 8.55 -0.96
C CYS A 123 12.59 8.80 -2.30
N LEU A 124 12.01 9.60 -3.20
CA LEU A 124 12.51 9.79 -4.56
C LEU A 124 13.96 10.26 -4.60
N ARG A 125 14.39 11.14 -3.70
CA ARG A 125 15.78 11.66 -3.73
C ARG A 125 16.81 10.52 -3.62
N GLY A 126 16.57 9.56 -2.74
CA GLY A 126 17.42 8.37 -2.56
C GLY A 126 17.38 7.47 -3.80
N MET A 127 16.18 7.17 -4.28
CA MET A 127 15.96 6.32 -5.47
C MET A 127 16.58 6.93 -6.74
N MET A 128 16.43 8.24 -6.94
CA MET A 128 17.01 8.95 -8.08
C MET A 128 18.55 8.91 -8.05
N LYS A 129 19.16 9.07 -6.87
CA LYS A 129 20.62 8.97 -6.70
C LYS A 129 21.12 7.55 -6.97
N ALA A 130 20.40 6.55 -6.50
CA ALA A 130 20.72 5.13 -6.73
C ALA A 130 20.40 4.66 -8.16
N ARG A 131 19.60 5.41 -8.93
CA ARG A 131 19.02 5.03 -10.22
C ARG A 131 18.28 3.69 -10.14
N GLN A 132 17.61 3.45 -9.03
CA GLN A 132 16.83 2.26 -8.74
C GLN A 132 15.75 2.59 -7.73
N GLY A 133 14.51 2.16 -8.00
CA GLY A 133 13.41 2.32 -7.07
C GLY A 133 12.16 1.57 -7.50
N ARG A 134 11.35 1.21 -6.52
CA ARG A 134 10.04 0.58 -6.70
C ARG A 134 9.04 1.28 -5.79
N ILE A 135 8.07 1.96 -6.36
CA ILE A 135 6.96 2.58 -5.62
C ILE A 135 5.70 1.80 -5.96
N ILE A 136 5.07 1.23 -4.94
CA ILE A 136 3.85 0.43 -5.08
C ILE A 136 2.78 1.03 -4.19
N ASN A 137 1.70 1.48 -4.81
CA ASN A 137 0.59 2.13 -4.15
C ASN A 137 -0.58 1.15 -4.01
N ILE A 138 -1.09 0.94 -2.79
CA ILE A 138 -2.23 0.06 -2.56
C ILE A 138 -3.52 0.88 -2.70
N SER A 139 -4.17 0.69 -3.85
CA SER A 139 -5.46 1.30 -4.14
C SER A 139 -6.61 0.40 -3.68
N SER A 140 -7.67 0.33 -4.43
CA SER A 140 -8.84 -0.52 -4.23
C SER A 140 -9.60 -0.65 -5.55
N VAL A 141 -10.35 -1.72 -5.72
CA VAL A 141 -11.35 -1.87 -6.76
C VAL A 141 -12.37 -0.71 -6.75
N VAL A 142 -12.67 -0.17 -5.57
CA VAL A 142 -13.56 1.00 -5.37
C VAL A 142 -13.05 2.24 -6.10
N GLY A 143 -11.74 2.41 -6.23
CA GLY A 143 -11.15 3.50 -7.02
C GLY A 143 -11.45 3.42 -8.52
N SER A 144 -11.80 2.22 -9.03
CA SER A 144 -12.14 1.99 -10.44
C SER A 144 -13.66 1.91 -10.66
N MET A 145 -14.39 1.27 -9.75
CA MET A 145 -15.84 1.02 -9.89
C MET A 145 -16.69 2.10 -9.21
N GLY A 146 -16.18 2.75 -8.17
CA GLY A 146 -16.98 3.49 -7.23
C GLY A 146 -17.71 2.56 -6.23
N ASN A 147 -18.22 3.15 -5.16
CA ASN A 147 -19.13 2.48 -4.22
C ASN A 147 -20.01 3.53 -3.52
N ALA A 148 -21.28 3.24 -3.35
CA ALA A 148 -22.19 4.14 -2.63
C ALA A 148 -21.70 4.36 -1.19
N GLY A 149 -21.72 5.60 -0.73
CA GLY A 149 -21.21 5.98 0.60
C GLY A 149 -19.69 6.15 0.70
N GLN A 150 -18.94 5.93 -0.37
CA GLN A 150 -17.47 6.00 -0.38
C GLN A 150 -16.93 7.02 -1.39
N ALA A 151 -17.62 8.14 -1.60
CA ALA A 151 -17.20 9.13 -2.59
C ALA A 151 -15.79 9.69 -2.31
N ASN A 152 -15.47 9.98 -1.04
CA ASN A 152 -14.13 10.40 -0.59
C ASN A 152 -13.07 9.32 -0.83
N TYR A 153 -13.35 8.10 -0.45
CA TYR A 153 -12.43 6.96 -0.60
C TYR A 153 -12.19 6.62 -2.07
N ALA A 154 -13.27 6.56 -2.87
CA ALA A 154 -13.19 6.34 -4.31
C ALA A 154 -12.36 7.44 -5.00
N ALA A 155 -12.60 8.71 -4.67
CA ALA A 155 -11.84 9.85 -5.19
C ALA A 155 -10.34 9.73 -4.85
N ALA A 156 -9.99 9.42 -3.60
CA ALA A 156 -8.62 9.24 -3.16
C ALA A 156 -7.92 8.09 -3.90
N LYS A 157 -8.58 6.92 -3.99
CA LYS A 157 -8.02 5.72 -4.63
C LYS A 157 -7.92 5.86 -6.16
N ALA A 158 -8.86 6.54 -6.82
CA ALA A 158 -8.78 6.91 -8.23
C ALA A 158 -7.67 7.94 -8.49
N GLY A 159 -7.57 8.97 -7.64
CA GLY A 159 -6.51 9.98 -7.68
C GLY A 159 -5.12 9.37 -7.57
N MET A 160 -4.95 8.35 -6.72
CA MET A 160 -3.71 7.58 -6.58
C MET A 160 -3.30 6.90 -7.89
N MET A 161 -4.25 6.37 -8.67
CA MET A 161 -3.97 5.77 -9.98
C MET A 161 -3.50 6.84 -10.99
N GLY A 162 -4.12 8.02 -10.98
CA GLY A 162 -3.69 9.18 -11.78
C GLY A 162 -2.28 9.65 -11.41
N PHE A 163 -2.02 9.83 -10.12
CA PHE A 163 -0.71 10.18 -9.57
C PHE A 163 0.37 9.18 -10.00
N THR A 164 0.08 7.88 -9.89
CA THR A 164 0.99 6.80 -10.28
C THR A 164 1.40 6.89 -11.75
N ARG A 165 0.44 7.10 -12.66
CA ARG A 165 0.71 7.24 -14.10
C ARG A 165 1.59 8.44 -14.42
N SER A 166 1.35 9.58 -13.77
CA SER A 166 2.15 10.78 -13.95
C SER A 166 3.58 10.59 -13.45
N LEU A 167 3.73 10.11 -12.20
CA LEU A 167 5.03 9.91 -11.58
C LEU A 167 5.86 8.86 -12.34
N ALA A 168 5.25 7.78 -12.83
CA ALA A 168 5.93 6.75 -13.63
C ALA A 168 6.61 7.34 -14.87
N ARG A 169 5.96 8.28 -15.55
CA ARG A 169 6.52 8.99 -16.72
C ARG A 169 7.69 9.91 -16.34
N GLU A 170 7.61 10.55 -15.18
CA GLU A 170 8.63 11.48 -14.70
C GLU A 170 9.93 10.77 -14.31
N VAL A 171 9.83 9.61 -13.64
CA VAL A 171 10.98 8.94 -13.01
C VAL A 171 11.49 7.71 -13.74
N GLY A 172 10.81 7.26 -14.78
CA GLY A 172 11.15 6.02 -15.52
C GLY A 172 12.56 6.00 -16.07
N SER A 173 13.06 7.14 -16.58
CA SER A 173 14.44 7.29 -17.09
C SER A 173 15.53 7.11 -16.00
N ARG A 174 15.12 7.06 -14.74
CA ARG A 174 15.99 6.84 -13.57
C ARG A 174 15.94 5.40 -13.05
N GLY A 175 15.34 4.46 -13.77
CA GLY A 175 15.23 3.07 -13.35
C GLY A 175 14.23 2.87 -12.19
N ILE A 176 13.32 3.83 -11.99
CA ILE A 176 12.29 3.78 -10.94
C ILE A 176 10.97 3.39 -11.59
N THR A 177 10.32 2.35 -11.06
CA THR A 177 8.96 2.00 -11.47
C THR A 177 7.95 2.44 -10.41
N VAL A 178 6.77 2.85 -10.87
CA VAL A 178 5.67 3.28 -10.00
C VAL A 178 4.41 2.58 -10.46
N ASN A 179 3.82 1.74 -9.61
CA ASN A 179 2.65 0.94 -9.95
C ASN A 179 1.60 0.96 -8.84
N VAL A 180 0.41 0.54 -9.18
CA VAL A 180 -0.71 0.35 -8.25
C VAL A 180 -1.04 -1.14 -8.16
N VAL A 181 -1.32 -1.62 -6.96
CA VAL A 181 -2.09 -2.84 -6.74
C VAL A 181 -3.47 -2.40 -6.27
N ALA A 182 -4.53 -2.90 -6.92
CA ALA A 182 -5.92 -2.61 -6.59
C ALA A 182 -6.63 -3.87 -6.10
N PRO A 183 -6.66 -4.11 -4.78
CA PRO A 183 -7.38 -5.24 -4.20
C PRO A 183 -8.89 -5.14 -4.44
N GLY A 184 -9.54 -6.29 -4.56
CA GLY A 184 -10.99 -6.45 -4.35
C GLY A 184 -11.31 -6.58 -2.85
N PHE A 185 -12.32 -7.40 -2.52
CA PHE A 185 -12.64 -7.75 -1.14
C PHE A 185 -11.69 -8.83 -0.61
N ILE A 186 -10.94 -8.46 0.43
CA ILE A 186 -9.91 -9.29 1.05
C ILE A 186 -10.37 -9.71 2.45
N ASP A 187 -10.18 -10.98 2.80
CA ASP A 187 -10.44 -11.49 4.15
C ASP A 187 -9.45 -10.86 5.15
N THR A 188 -9.94 -9.87 5.87
CA THR A 188 -9.23 -9.15 6.93
C THR A 188 -10.17 -9.00 8.12
N ASP A 189 -9.65 -8.51 9.25
CA ASP A 189 -10.49 -8.26 10.43
C ASP A 189 -11.73 -7.42 10.10
N MET A 190 -11.60 -6.45 9.20
CA MET A 190 -12.69 -5.57 8.76
C MET A 190 -13.82 -6.33 8.04
N THR A 191 -13.50 -7.32 7.21
CA THR A 191 -14.49 -8.11 6.46
C THR A 191 -15.06 -9.26 7.29
N ARG A 192 -14.37 -9.68 8.35
CA ARG A 192 -14.86 -10.71 9.29
C ARG A 192 -15.95 -10.23 10.23
N GLU A 193 -16.03 -8.90 10.45
CA GLU A 193 -17.10 -8.28 11.26
C GLU A 193 -18.45 -8.21 10.52
N LEU A 194 -18.47 -8.49 9.20
CA LEU A 194 -19.68 -8.49 8.39
C LEU A 194 -20.56 -9.71 8.71
N ASN A 195 -21.89 -9.48 8.75
CA ASN A 195 -22.83 -10.57 8.88
C ASN A 195 -22.91 -11.43 7.60
N GLU A 196 -23.50 -12.63 7.72
CA GLU A 196 -23.54 -13.62 6.64
C GLU A 196 -24.23 -13.10 5.38
N THR A 197 -25.33 -12.35 5.53
CA THR A 197 -26.06 -11.75 4.40
C THR A 197 -25.23 -10.72 3.64
N GLN A 198 -24.45 -9.90 4.34
CA GLN A 198 -23.53 -8.93 3.74
C GLN A 198 -22.40 -9.65 3.01
N ARG A 199 -21.87 -10.71 3.62
CA ARG A 199 -20.80 -11.53 3.02
C ARG A 199 -21.28 -12.23 1.76
N GLU A 200 -22.46 -12.83 1.77
CA GLU A 200 -23.06 -13.45 0.59
C GLU A 200 -23.33 -12.43 -0.55
N ALA A 201 -23.76 -11.23 -0.21
CA ALA A 201 -23.96 -10.17 -1.19
C ALA A 201 -22.64 -9.78 -1.87
N MET A 202 -21.55 -9.64 -1.10
CA MET A 202 -20.20 -9.37 -1.65
C MET A 202 -19.70 -10.49 -2.56
N LEU A 203 -19.95 -11.76 -2.20
CA LEU A 203 -19.47 -12.90 -2.97
C LEU A 203 -20.14 -12.99 -4.35
N LYS A 204 -21.38 -12.53 -4.49
CA LYS A 204 -22.10 -12.51 -5.78
C LYS A 204 -21.41 -11.65 -6.84
N ASP A 205 -20.70 -10.62 -6.42
CA ASP A 205 -19.98 -9.70 -7.31
C ASP A 205 -18.58 -10.18 -7.68
N ILE A 206 -18.13 -11.31 -7.10
CA ILE A 206 -16.79 -11.85 -7.32
C ILE A 206 -16.87 -13.12 -8.18
N PRO A 207 -16.44 -13.12 -9.45
CA PRO A 207 -16.45 -14.30 -10.31
C PRO A 207 -15.76 -15.53 -9.72
N LEU A 208 -14.65 -15.36 -8.95
CA LEU A 208 -13.99 -16.48 -8.27
C LEU A 208 -14.75 -16.97 -7.04
N ASN A 209 -15.90 -16.36 -6.68
CA ASN A 209 -16.81 -16.76 -5.61
C ASN A 209 -16.14 -16.98 -4.24
N ARG A 210 -15.10 -16.19 -3.95
CA ARG A 210 -14.44 -16.14 -2.63
C ARG A 210 -13.83 -14.77 -2.37
N LEU A 211 -13.62 -14.45 -1.12
CA LEU A 211 -12.76 -13.33 -0.75
C LEU A 211 -11.31 -13.66 -1.12
N GLY A 212 -10.52 -12.64 -1.48
CA GLY A 212 -9.08 -12.78 -1.62
C GLY A 212 -8.40 -12.87 -0.24
N GLU A 213 -7.19 -13.40 -0.21
CA GLU A 213 -6.35 -13.42 0.98
C GLU A 213 -5.34 -12.26 0.94
N ALA A 214 -4.92 -11.75 2.11
CA ALA A 214 -3.89 -10.74 2.22
C ALA A 214 -2.55 -11.19 1.60
N SER A 215 -2.28 -12.50 1.65
CA SER A 215 -1.14 -13.16 1.00
C SER A 215 -1.14 -12.99 -0.52
N GLU A 216 -2.30 -13.03 -1.18
CA GLU A 216 -2.42 -12.87 -2.63
C GLU A 216 -2.07 -11.42 -3.06
N ILE A 217 -2.42 -10.45 -2.23
CA ILE A 217 -1.98 -9.05 -2.44
C ILE A 217 -0.48 -8.91 -2.21
N ALA A 218 0.05 -9.56 -1.17
CA ALA A 218 1.48 -9.53 -0.86
C ALA A 218 2.33 -10.16 -1.98
N GLU A 219 1.85 -11.23 -2.62
CA GLU A 219 2.49 -11.82 -3.79
C GLU A 219 2.56 -10.85 -4.98
N ALA A 220 1.47 -10.16 -5.29
CA ALA A 220 1.42 -9.16 -6.35
C ALA A 220 2.38 -7.99 -6.07
N VAL A 221 2.41 -7.50 -4.84
CA VAL A 221 3.33 -6.44 -4.40
C VAL A 221 4.78 -6.91 -4.51
N SER A 222 5.08 -8.11 -4.05
CA SER A 222 6.43 -8.66 -4.10
C SER A 222 6.92 -8.89 -5.54
N PHE A 223 6.04 -9.31 -6.46
CA PHE A 223 6.34 -9.36 -7.88
C PHE A 223 6.71 -7.97 -8.42
N LEU A 224 5.89 -6.94 -8.16
CA LEU A 224 6.16 -5.57 -8.60
C LEU A 224 7.41 -4.96 -7.97
N ALA A 225 7.79 -5.39 -6.77
CA ALA A 225 9.00 -4.98 -6.07
C ALA A 225 10.27 -5.62 -6.67
N SER A 226 10.14 -6.73 -7.38
CA SER A 226 11.25 -7.54 -7.88
C SER A 226 11.82 -7.03 -9.22
N SER A 227 12.94 -7.62 -9.65
CA SER A 227 13.52 -7.41 -10.97
C SER A 227 12.67 -7.98 -12.11
N ALA A 228 11.80 -8.97 -11.83
CA ALA A 228 10.90 -9.55 -12.82
C ALA A 228 9.89 -8.52 -13.36
N ALA A 229 9.57 -7.48 -12.59
CA ALA A 229 8.68 -6.39 -12.98
C ALA A 229 9.44 -5.12 -13.46
N ALA A 230 10.72 -5.22 -13.80
CA ALA A 230 11.55 -4.04 -14.12
C ALA A 230 11.04 -3.24 -15.33
N TYR A 231 10.25 -3.85 -16.21
CA TYR A 231 9.66 -3.19 -17.39
C TYR A 231 8.17 -2.85 -17.22
N ILE A 232 7.65 -2.95 -15.99
CA ILE A 232 6.26 -2.64 -15.63
C ILE A 232 6.25 -1.33 -14.84
N THR A 233 5.65 -0.27 -15.40
CA THR A 233 5.49 1.01 -14.72
C THR A 233 4.23 1.74 -15.19
N GLY A 234 3.61 2.53 -14.32
CA GLY A 234 2.38 3.26 -14.57
C GLY A 234 1.13 2.38 -14.61
N GLN A 235 1.23 1.09 -14.23
CA GLN A 235 0.14 0.13 -14.33
C GLN A 235 -0.67 0.04 -13.04
N THR A 236 -1.94 -0.34 -13.20
CA THR A 236 -2.80 -0.78 -12.10
C THR A 236 -3.03 -2.28 -12.25
N LEU A 237 -2.46 -3.05 -11.33
CA LEU A 237 -2.67 -4.49 -11.25
C LEU A 237 -3.89 -4.76 -10.36
N HIS A 238 -4.98 -5.20 -10.97
CA HIS A 238 -6.19 -5.57 -10.26
C HIS A 238 -6.06 -6.99 -9.69
N VAL A 239 -6.23 -7.13 -8.37
CA VAL A 239 -6.20 -8.41 -7.64
C VAL A 239 -7.53 -8.54 -6.89
N ASN A 240 -8.59 -8.91 -7.61
CA ASN A 240 -9.96 -8.74 -7.15
C ASN A 240 -10.90 -9.90 -7.47
N GLY A 241 -10.37 -11.07 -7.87
CA GLY A 241 -11.18 -12.25 -8.20
C GLY A 241 -12.10 -12.08 -9.43
N GLY A 242 -11.84 -11.08 -10.28
CA GLY A 242 -12.66 -10.77 -11.46
C GLY A 242 -13.80 -9.77 -11.20
N MET A 243 -13.89 -9.23 -9.98
CA MET A 243 -14.91 -8.24 -9.61
C MET A 243 -14.89 -6.99 -10.50
N TYR A 244 -13.73 -6.61 -11.00
CA TYR A 244 -13.54 -5.57 -11.98
C TYR A 244 -12.56 -6.06 -13.06
N VAL A 245 -12.97 -5.99 -14.30
CA VAL A 245 -12.15 -6.29 -15.50
C VAL A 245 -12.06 -5.05 -16.37
N THR A 246 -10.86 -4.77 -16.91
CA THR A 246 -10.58 -3.63 -17.81
C THR A 246 -10.57 -4.09 -19.26
#